data_df92c57beb8a7c87eb15842178d9a3a0
#
_entry.id   df92c57beb8a7c87eb15842178d9a3a0
#
_cell.length_a   1.000
_cell.length_b   1.000
_cell.length_c   1.000
_cell.angle_alpha   90.00
_cell.angle_beta   90.00
_cell.angle_gamma   90.00
#
_symmetry.space_group_name_H-M   'P 1'
#
loop_
_entity.id
_entity.type
_entity.pdbx_description
1 polymer ?
#
loop_
_entity_poly.entity_id
_entity_poly.type
_entity_poly.pdbx_seq_one_letter_code
_entity_poly.pdbx_strand_id
1 'polypeptide(L)'
;MIEIERVIFLMKKIILFVLLIVAFIVMYVNVNAEGDDIVIPDAAIRVRVIANSNQIYDQSMKMKVKKYIETSISPLLLNVRDVEEARLVIQSHLDELNSGIGDIFADSGYNKDFVVHFGDNYFPEKNYRGVHYEAGAYESLVVTIGEGEGDNWWCVLFPPLCLLEASENETGDVEYQFFVAKMIEKFFK
;
A
#
# COMPACT_ATOMS: atom_id res chain seq x y z
N MET A 1 33.04 15.00 56.68
CA MET A 1 31.72 14.35 56.48
C MET A 1 30.76 15.26 55.67
N ILE A 2 30.57 16.51 56.08
CA ILE A 2 29.63 17.49 55.42
C ILE A 2 29.98 17.78 53.95
N GLU A 3 31.25 17.85 53.55
CA GLU A 3 31.66 18.11 52.16
C GLU A 3 31.35 16.94 51.23
N ILE A 4 31.49 15.72 51.69
CA ILE A 4 31.20 14.52 50.89
C ILE A 4 29.70 14.44 50.60
N GLU A 5 28.84 14.72 51.55
CA GLU A 5 27.39 14.77 51.35
C GLU A 5 26.95 15.88 50.35
N ARG A 6 27.59 17.02 50.37
CA ARG A 6 27.37 18.09 49.39
C ARG A 6 27.76 17.69 47.99
N VAL A 7 28.90 17.04 47.81
CA VAL A 7 29.36 16.52 46.52
C VAL A 7 28.40 15.46 45.97
N ILE A 8 28.00 14.49 46.82
CA ILE A 8 27.02 13.46 46.43
C ILE A 8 25.68 14.09 46.02
N PHE A 9 25.21 15.09 46.77
CA PHE A 9 23.96 15.78 46.47
C PHE A 9 24.06 16.56 45.13
N LEU A 10 25.20 17.21 44.86
CA LEU A 10 25.44 17.88 43.60
C LEU A 10 25.49 16.94 42.42
N MET A 11 26.19 15.80 42.56
CA MET A 11 26.24 14.74 41.56
C MET A 11 24.86 14.19 41.23
N LYS A 12 23.99 13.92 42.23
CA LYS A 12 22.60 13.48 42.02
C LYS A 12 21.80 14.50 41.21
N LYS A 13 21.96 15.79 41.47
CA LYS A 13 21.29 16.86 40.69
C LYS A 13 21.76 16.91 39.24
N ILE A 14 23.08 16.76 39.02
CA ILE A 14 23.68 16.75 37.68
C ILE A 14 23.15 15.52 36.91
N ILE A 15 23.15 14.34 37.51
CA ILE A 15 22.62 13.13 36.90
C ILE A 15 21.13 13.28 36.53
N LEU A 16 20.31 13.80 37.46
CA LEU A 16 18.90 14.05 37.20
C LEU A 16 18.71 15.03 36.02
N PHE A 17 19.50 16.11 35.99
CA PHE A 17 19.43 17.10 34.91
C PHE A 17 19.82 16.48 33.54
N VAL A 18 20.86 15.66 33.50
CA VAL A 18 21.29 14.94 32.29
C VAL A 18 20.19 13.97 31.83
N LEU A 19 19.56 13.24 32.75
CA LEU A 19 18.44 12.34 32.41
C LEU A 19 17.24 13.10 31.84
N LEU A 20 16.92 14.28 32.38
CA LEU A 20 15.86 15.14 31.84
C LEU A 20 16.18 15.66 30.44
N ILE A 21 17.44 16.03 30.17
CA ILE A 21 17.88 16.44 28.83
C ILE A 21 17.77 15.27 27.85
N VAL A 22 18.23 14.08 28.23
CA VAL A 22 18.12 12.88 27.39
C VAL A 22 16.65 12.54 27.10
N ALA A 23 15.78 12.57 28.11
CA ALA A 23 14.35 12.34 27.95
C ALA A 23 13.72 13.38 27.01
N PHE A 24 14.10 14.65 27.14
CA PHE A 24 13.63 15.73 26.25
C PHE A 24 14.11 15.55 24.81
N ILE A 25 15.40 15.16 24.62
CA ILE A 25 15.92 14.86 23.27
C ILE A 25 15.21 13.68 22.65
N VAL A 26 14.98 12.60 23.40
CA VAL A 26 14.24 11.43 22.93
C VAL A 26 12.81 11.81 22.56
N MET A 27 12.13 12.59 23.40
CA MET A 27 10.79 13.08 23.11
C MET A 27 10.78 14.00 21.88
N TYR A 28 11.75 14.92 21.76
CA TYR A 28 11.88 15.81 20.61
C TYR A 28 12.13 15.06 19.31
N VAL A 29 13.04 14.05 19.33
CA VAL A 29 13.31 13.19 18.16
C VAL A 29 12.08 12.39 17.77
N ASN A 30 11.33 11.83 18.73
CA ASN A 30 10.10 11.08 18.43
C ASN A 30 8.97 11.97 17.89
N VAL A 31 8.84 13.21 18.37
CA VAL A 31 7.81 14.16 17.88
C VAL A 31 8.17 14.70 16.49
N ASN A 32 9.46 14.86 16.17
CA ASN A 32 9.90 15.33 14.85
C ASN A 32 10.28 14.18 13.90
N ALA A 33 10.11 12.93 14.29
CA ALA A 33 10.18 11.76 13.43
C ALA A 33 8.86 11.49 12.67
N GLU A 34 7.95 12.49 12.56
CA GLU A 34 6.98 12.53 11.47
C GLU A 34 7.80 12.70 10.20
N GLY A 35 8.19 11.55 9.61
CA GLY A 35 8.83 11.53 8.30
C GLY A 35 7.92 12.24 7.30
N ASP A 36 8.51 12.92 6.31
CA ASP A 36 7.77 13.47 5.19
C ASP A 36 6.81 12.39 4.69
N ASP A 37 5.50 12.70 4.67
CA ASP A 37 4.48 11.77 4.21
C ASP A 37 4.87 11.30 2.81
N ILE A 38 5.01 9.99 2.65
CA ILE A 38 5.30 9.41 1.34
C ILE A 38 4.01 9.54 0.52
N VAL A 39 4.04 10.43 -0.48
CA VAL A 39 2.91 10.66 -1.38
C VAL A 39 3.08 9.83 -2.64
N ILE A 40 2.04 9.08 -3.03
CA ILE A 40 2.03 8.33 -4.28
C ILE A 40 1.82 9.31 -5.45
N PRO A 41 2.71 9.32 -6.47
CA PRO A 41 2.58 10.21 -7.62
C PRO A 41 1.28 10.01 -8.40
N ASP A 42 0.76 11.09 -8.98
CA ASP A 42 -0.46 11.07 -9.82
C ASP A 42 -0.31 10.17 -11.05
N ALA A 43 0.90 10.03 -11.58
CA ALA A 43 1.21 9.15 -12.69
C ALA A 43 1.20 7.65 -12.33
N ALA A 44 0.98 7.28 -11.07
CA ALA A 44 0.89 5.88 -10.67
C ALA A 44 -0.39 5.23 -11.21
N ILE A 45 -0.27 4.02 -11.75
CA ILE A 45 -1.43 3.21 -12.15
C ILE A 45 -1.95 2.46 -10.93
N ARG A 46 -3.21 2.65 -10.61
CA ARG A 46 -3.87 2.01 -9.46
C ARG A 46 -4.62 0.74 -9.87
N VAL A 47 -4.98 -0.07 -8.87
CA VAL A 47 -5.89 -1.22 -9.06
C VAL A 47 -6.95 -1.21 -7.99
N ARG A 48 -8.15 -1.64 -8.36
CA ARG A 48 -9.29 -1.78 -7.46
C ARG A 48 -10.09 -3.02 -7.82
N VAL A 49 -10.43 -3.83 -6.81
CA VAL A 49 -11.39 -4.93 -6.95
C VAL A 49 -12.57 -4.67 -6.03
N ILE A 50 -13.75 -4.61 -6.60
CA ILE A 50 -15.01 -4.31 -5.90
C ILE A 50 -15.80 -5.61 -5.77
N ALA A 51 -16.11 -6.02 -4.54
CA ALA A 51 -16.93 -7.21 -4.32
C ALA A 51 -18.41 -6.96 -4.66
N ASN A 52 -19.13 -8.01 -5.03
CA ASN A 52 -20.58 -7.93 -5.26
C ASN A 52 -21.32 -7.42 -4.00
N SER A 53 -20.97 -7.95 -2.81
CA SER A 53 -21.53 -7.53 -1.53
C SER A 53 -20.56 -7.78 -0.38
N ASN A 54 -20.96 -7.48 0.87
CA ASN A 54 -20.18 -7.77 2.07
C ASN A 54 -20.42 -9.17 2.64
N GLN A 55 -21.10 -10.05 1.92
CA GLN A 55 -21.20 -11.45 2.30
C GLN A 55 -19.84 -12.14 2.23
N ILE A 56 -19.61 -13.09 3.14
CA ILE A 56 -18.32 -13.81 3.27
C ILE A 56 -17.88 -14.42 1.93
N TYR A 57 -18.84 -14.99 1.17
CA TYR A 57 -18.55 -15.64 -0.10
C TYR A 57 -18.11 -14.63 -1.18
N ASP A 58 -18.78 -13.47 -1.27
CA ASP A 58 -18.44 -12.39 -2.20
C ASP A 58 -17.08 -11.77 -1.87
N GLN A 59 -16.80 -11.55 -0.58
CA GLN A 59 -15.51 -11.07 -0.12
C GLN A 59 -14.39 -12.09 -0.39
N SER A 60 -14.66 -13.39 -0.22
CA SER A 60 -13.71 -14.45 -0.58
C SER A 60 -13.42 -14.46 -2.08
N MET A 61 -14.43 -14.24 -2.93
CA MET A 61 -14.26 -14.17 -4.38
C MET A 61 -13.40 -12.96 -4.79
N LYS A 62 -13.65 -11.79 -4.20
CA LYS A 62 -12.78 -10.61 -4.35
C LYS A 62 -11.32 -10.94 -4.05
N MET A 63 -11.06 -11.67 -2.96
CA MET A 63 -9.67 -12.05 -2.59
C MET A 63 -9.03 -13.03 -3.57
N LYS A 64 -9.80 -13.92 -4.22
CA LYS A 64 -9.30 -14.77 -5.29
C LYS A 64 -8.91 -13.95 -6.53
N VAL A 65 -9.75 -12.99 -6.93
CA VAL A 65 -9.46 -12.07 -8.04
C VAL A 65 -8.24 -11.21 -7.72
N LYS A 66 -8.17 -10.64 -6.50
CA LYS A 66 -6.97 -9.94 -6.00
C LYS A 66 -5.72 -10.79 -6.23
N LYS A 67 -5.72 -12.01 -5.70
CA LYS A 67 -4.58 -12.93 -5.78
C LYS A 67 -4.18 -13.23 -7.23
N TYR A 68 -5.15 -13.38 -8.10
CA TYR A 68 -4.89 -13.61 -9.52
C TYR A 68 -4.20 -12.41 -10.18
N ILE A 69 -4.70 -11.18 -9.95
CA ILE A 69 -4.06 -9.95 -10.45
C ILE A 69 -2.62 -9.82 -9.93
N GLU A 70 -2.40 -10.06 -8.64
CA GLU A 70 -1.07 -10.00 -8.03
C GLU A 70 -0.09 -11.01 -8.63
N THR A 71 -0.55 -12.18 -9.02
CA THR A 71 0.32 -13.23 -9.55
C THR A 71 0.49 -13.20 -11.07
N SER A 72 -0.47 -12.64 -11.81
CA SER A 72 -0.44 -12.61 -13.29
C SER A 72 0.15 -11.29 -13.82
N ILE A 73 -0.24 -10.13 -13.30
CA ILE A 73 0.15 -8.82 -13.86
C ILE A 73 1.31 -8.17 -13.10
N SER A 74 1.26 -8.16 -11.76
CA SER A 74 2.27 -7.41 -10.99
C SER A 74 3.72 -7.84 -11.25
N PRO A 75 4.05 -9.14 -11.48
CA PRO A 75 5.41 -9.55 -11.80
C PRO A 75 5.91 -9.01 -13.15
N LEU A 76 5.01 -8.84 -14.13
CA LEU A 76 5.36 -8.30 -15.44
C LEU A 76 5.83 -6.84 -15.35
N LEU A 77 5.28 -6.10 -14.40
CA LEU A 77 5.58 -4.68 -14.17
C LEU A 77 6.90 -4.42 -13.43
N LEU A 78 7.56 -5.45 -12.89
CA LEU A 78 8.86 -5.29 -12.21
C LEU A 78 9.99 -4.83 -13.15
N ASN A 79 9.89 -5.19 -14.43
CA ASN A 79 10.95 -4.99 -15.42
C ASN A 79 10.61 -3.89 -16.44
N VAL A 80 9.46 -3.23 -16.33
CA VAL A 80 9.12 -2.11 -17.20
C VAL A 80 9.90 -0.85 -16.77
N ARG A 81 10.11 0.08 -17.69
CA ARG A 81 10.96 1.28 -17.49
C ARG A 81 10.18 2.45 -16.93
N ASP A 82 8.95 2.61 -17.36
CA ASP A 82 8.14 3.77 -17.08
C ASP A 82 6.63 3.45 -17.13
N VAL A 83 5.79 4.43 -16.83
CA VAL A 83 4.34 4.29 -16.80
C VAL A 83 3.73 3.99 -18.18
N GLU A 84 4.35 4.49 -19.26
CA GLU A 84 3.87 4.24 -20.62
C GLU A 84 4.03 2.78 -21.00
N GLU A 85 5.20 2.20 -20.69
CA GLU A 85 5.44 0.77 -20.90
C GLU A 85 4.53 -0.08 -20.00
N ALA A 86 4.32 0.33 -18.73
CA ALA A 86 3.40 -0.33 -17.82
C ALA A 86 1.96 -0.36 -18.37
N ARG A 87 1.49 0.78 -18.92
CA ARG A 87 0.18 0.89 -19.57
C ARG A 87 0.02 -0.11 -20.70
N LEU A 88 1.00 -0.18 -21.59
CA LEU A 88 0.98 -1.10 -22.72
C LEU A 88 0.97 -2.56 -22.27
N VAL A 89 1.75 -2.90 -21.24
CA VAL A 89 1.75 -4.27 -20.66
C VAL A 89 0.38 -4.60 -20.10
N ILE A 90 -0.22 -3.71 -19.30
CA ILE A 90 -1.55 -3.95 -18.72
C ILE A 90 -2.60 -4.13 -19.84
N GLN A 91 -2.62 -3.21 -20.81
CA GLN A 91 -3.60 -3.26 -21.91
C GLN A 91 -3.48 -4.54 -22.73
N SER A 92 -2.26 -5.01 -22.99
CA SER A 92 -2.05 -6.25 -23.76
C SER A 92 -2.48 -7.53 -23.03
N HIS A 93 -2.68 -7.47 -21.70
CA HIS A 93 -3.09 -8.61 -20.89
C HIS A 93 -4.54 -8.56 -20.40
N LEU A 94 -5.35 -7.57 -20.86
CA LEU A 94 -6.75 -7.44 -20.42
C LEU A 94 -7.61 -8.64 -20.79
N ASP A 95 -7.41 -9.23 -21.99
CA ASP A 95 -8.14 -10.42 -22.43
C ASP A 95 -7.77 -11.66 -21.59
N GLU A 96 -6.49 -11.80 -21.25
CA GLU A 96 -6.01 -12.86 -20.36
C GLU A 96 -6.58 -12.69 -18.95
N LEU A 97 -6.62 -11.45 -18.42
CA LEU A 97 -7.25 -11.17 -17.14
C LEU A 97 -8.73 -11.49 -17.12
N ASN A 98 -9.47 -11.12 -18.18
CA ASN A 98 -10.89 -11.47 -18.32
C ASN A 98 -11.08 -12.98 -18.31
N SER A 99 -10.31 -13.72 -19.12
CA SER A 99 -10.41 -15.17 -19.20
C SER A 99 -10.13 -15.81 -17.84
N GLY A 100 -9.02 -15.47 -17.19
CA GLY A 100 -8.63 -16.08 -15.92
C GLY A 100 -9.57 -15.75 -14.75
N ILE A 101 -10.18 -14.53 -14.72
CA ILE A 101 -11.22 -14.23 -13.75
C ILE A 101 -12.47 -15.07 -14.02
N GLY A 102 -12.84 -15.26 -15.29
CA GLY A 102 -13.93 -16.14 -15.69
C GLY A 102 -13.72 -17.58 -15.24
N ASP A 103 -12.51 -18.11 -15.42
CA ASP A 103 -12.13 -19.46 -14.98
C ASP A 103 -12.22 -19.60 -13.45
N ILE A 104 -11.76 -18.59 -12.69
CA ILE A 104 -11.89 -18.56 -11.22
C ILE A 104 -13.36 -18.62 -10.78
N PHE A 105 -14.24 -17.91 -11.49
CA PHE A 105 -15.68 -17.90 -11.19
C PHE A 105 -16.32 -19.26 -11.51
N ALA A 106 -16.00 -19.82 -12.67
CA ALA A 106 -16.48 -21.13 -13.10
C ALA A 106 -16.05 -22.24 -12.13
N ASP A 107 -14.75 -22.30 -11.79
CA ASP A 107 -14.20 -23.29 -10.86
C ASP A 107 -14.77 -23.17 -9.44
N SER A 108 -15.18 -21.97 -9.07
CA SER A 108 -15.80 -21.69 -7.76
C SER A 108 -17.32 -21.87 -7.74
N GLY A 109 -17.95 -22.16 -8.88
CA GLY A 109 -19.41 -22.18 -9.02
C GLY A 109 -20.06 -20.82 -8.70
N TYR A 110 -19.36 -19.70 -8.99
CA TYR A 110 -19.81 -18.36 -8.65
C TYR A 110 -20.56 -17.74 -9.82
N ASN A 111 -21.90 -17.63 -9.70
CA ASN A 111 -22.81 -17.21 -10.77
C ASN A 111 -23.09 -15.70 -10.76
N LYS A 112 -22.06 -14.87 -10.71
CA LYS A 112 -22.16 -13.44 -10.89
C LYS A 112 -21.36 -13.01 -12.10
N ASP A 113 -21.79 -11.95 -12.74
CA ASP A 113 -21.01 -11.31 -13.80
C ASP A 113 -19.89 -10.47 -13.20
N PHE A 114 -18.94 -10.09 -14.02
CA PHE A 114 -17.91 -9.13 -13.66
C PHE A 114 -17.55 -8.25 -14.86
N VAL A 115 -16.98 -7.08 -14.56
CA VAL A 115 -16.46 -6.16 -15.58
C VAL A 115 -15.03 -5.81 -15.23
N VAL A 116 -14.12 -5.95 -16.20
CA VAL A 116 -12.76 -5.44 -16.13
C VAL A 116 -12.69 -4.15 -16.94
N HIS A 117 -12.31 -3.07 -16.31
CA HIS A 117 -12.14 -1.75 -16.93
C HIS A 117 -10.75 -1.21 -16.67
N PHE A 118 -10.06 -0.73 -17.71
CA PHE A 118 -8.80 -0.01 -17.60
C PHE A 118 -8.96 1.40 -18.17
N GLY A 119 -8.67 2.41 -17.36
CA GLY A 119 -8.83 3.82 -17.70
C GLY A 119 -8.91 4.70 -16.46
N ASP A 120 -9.36 5.94 -16.64
CA ASP A 120 -9.46 6.90 -15.54
C ASP A 120 -10.64 6.59 -14.62
N ASN A 121 -10.35 6.47 -13.34
CA ASN A 121 -11.35 6.24 -12.29
C ASN A 121 -11.05 7.10 -11.07
N TYR A 122 -12.10 7.57 -10.39
CA TYR A 122 -11.96 8.34 -9.16
C TYR A 122 -11.61 7.45 -7.96
N PHE A 123 -10.60 7.88 -7.18
CA PHE A 123 -10.17 7.26 -5.94
C PHE A 123 -10.29 8.26 -4.79
N PRO A 124 -10.89 7.88 -3.66
CA PRO A 124 -10.91 8.72 -2.47
C PRO A 124 -9.52 8.76 -1.82
N GLU A 125 -9.31 9.80 -1.00
CA GLU A 125 -8.14 9.89 -0.13
C GLU A 125 -8.04 8.69 0.81
N LYS A 126 -6.82 8.21 1.03
CA LYS A 126 -6.55 7.11 1.96
C LYS A 126 -5.15 7.19 2.53
N ASN A 127 -5.03 6.97 3.85
CA ASN A 127 -3.76 6.72 4.52
C ASN A 127 -3.63 5.23 4.83
N TYR A 128 -2.54 4.63 4.42
CA TYR A 128 -2.27 3.21 4.67
C TYR A 128 -0.80 2.99 5.02
N ARG A 129 -0.54 2.48 6.22
CA ARG A 129 0.80 2.16 6.73
C ARG A 129 1.79 3.33 6.61
N GLY A 130 1.34 4.58 6.83
CA GLY A 130 2.15 5.79 6.76
C GLY A 130 2.43 6.30 5.34
N VAL A 131 1.76 5.75 4.32
CA VAL A 131 1.77 6.26 2.96
C VAL A 131 0.46 6.99 2.69
N HIS A 132 0.56 8.20 2.17
CA HIS A 132 -0.58 9.02 1.82
C HIS A 132 -0.96 8.85 0.36
N TYR A 133 -2.24 8.56 0.12
CA TYR A 133 -2.86 8.40 -1.20
C TYR A 133 -3.87 9.52 -1.38
N GLU A 134 -3.55 10.52 -2.18
CA GLU A 134 -4.45 11.64 -2.42
C GLU A 134 -5.73 11.22 -3.16
N ALA A 135 -6.82 11.95 -2.92
CA ALA A 135 -8.05 11.78 -3.67
C ALA A 135 -7.88 12.36 -5.09
N GLY A 136 -8.39 11.66 -6.11
CA GLY A 136 -8.27 12.15 -7.49
C GLY A 136 -8.74 11.15 -8.53
N ALA A 137 -8.65 11.56 -9.80
CA ALA A 137 -8.82 10.68 -10.94
C ALA A 137 -7.46 10.07 -11.29
N TYR A 138 -7.40 8.74 -11.31
CA TYR A 138 -6.17 7.99 -11.60
C TYR A 138 -6.43 6.95 -12.68
N GLU A 139 -5.46 6.79 -13.57
CA GLU A 139 -5.46 5.63 -14.46
C GLU A 139 -5.40 4.35 -13.64
N SER A 140 -6.28 3.40 -13.90
CA SER A 140 -6.44 2.25 -13.04
C SER A 140 -7.08 1.06 -13.71
N LEU A 141 -6.71 -0.13 -13.25
CA LEU A 141 -7.39 -1.38 -13.53
C LEU A 141 -8.49 -1.59 -12.45
N VAL A 142 -9.75 -1.61 -12.88
CA VAL A 142 -10.89 -1.82 -11.98
C VAL A 142 -11.62 -3.10 -12.36
N VAL A 143 -11.78 -4.01 -11.41
CA VAL A 143 -12.63 -5.19 -11.54
C VAL A 143 -13.84 -5.02 -10.64
N THR A 144 -15.03 -4.94 -11.24
CA THR A 144 -16.29 -4.87 -10.52
C THR A 144 -16.98 -6.23 -10.61
N ILE A 145 -17.29 -6.83 -9.48
CA ILE A 145 -17.94 -8.13 -9.36
C ILE A 145 -19.43 -7.92 -9.05
N GLY A 146 -20.30 -8.45 -9.87
CA GLY A 146 -21.77 -8.32 -9.73
C GLY A 146 -22.20 -6.87 -9.65
N GLU A 147 -22.97 -6.51 -8.61
CA GLU A 147 -23.49 -5.15 -8.39
C GLU A 147 -22.43 -4.17 -7.86
N GLY A 148 -21.28 -4.66 -7.39
CA GLY A 148 -20.22 -3.80 -6.90
C GLY A 148 -20.56 -3.03 -5.61
N GLU A 149 -21.42 -3.58 -4.76
CA GLU A 149 -21.90 -2.94 -3.52
C GLU A 149 -21.08 -3.35 -2.28
N GLY A 150 -20.11 -4.25 -2.43
CA GLY A 150 -19.28 -4.72 -1.35
C GLY A 150 -18.00 -3.90 -1.13
N ASP A 151 -17.32 -4.19 -0.04
CA ASP A 151 -16.04 -3.56 0.31
C ASP A 151 -14.98 -3.83 -0.76
N ASN A 152 -14.19 -2.80 -1.04
CA ASN A 152 -13.15 -2.81 -2.06
C ASN A 152 -11.80 -3.26 -1.50
N TRP A 153 -11.01 -3.88 -2.37
CA TRP A 153 -9.56 -3.94 -2.22
C TRP A 153 -8.91 -2.94 -3.17
N TRP A 154 -7.83 -2.29 -2.72
CA TRP A 154 -7.12 -1.23 -3.41
C TRP A 154 -5.62 -1.46 -3.34
N CYS A 155 -4.91 -1.17 -4.44
CA CYS A 155 -3.46 -1.14 -4.43
C CYS A 155 -2.92 -0.21 -5.54
N VAL A 156 -1.59 -0.02 -5.57
CA VAL A 156 -0.88 0.60 -6.68
C VAL A 156 -0.28 -0.52 -7.54
N LEU A 157 -0.74 -0.59 -8.78
CA LEU A 157 -0.30 -1.62 -9.73
C LEU A 157 1.04 -1.25 -10.36
N PHE A 158 1.25 0.06 -10.63
CA PHE A 158 2.54 0.59 -11.06
C PHE A 158 2.87 1.90 -10.32
N PRO A 159 4.00 2.00 -9.62
CA PRO A 159 4.98 0.93 -9.37
C PRO A 159 4.34 -0.31 -8.69
N PRO A 160 4.88 -1.54 -8.86
CA PRO A 160 4.20 -2.77 -8.44
C PRO A 160 4.26 -2.97 -6.91
N LEU A 161 3.55 -2.10 -6.16
CA LEU A 161 3.49 -2.13 -4.70
C LEU A 161 2.66 -3.31 -4.18
N CYS A 162 1.74 -3.83 -5.00
CA CYS A 162 0.89 -4.97 -4.65
C CYS A 162 1.69 -6.25 -4.35
N LEU A 163 2.90 -6.39 -4.88
CA LEU A 163 3.75 -7.56 -4.61
C LEU A 163 4.21 -7.65 -3.15
N LEU A 164 4.28 -6.51 -2.45
CA LEU A 164 4.59 -6.50 -1.01
C LEU A 164 3.40 -6.89 -0.14
N GLU A 165 2.20 -6.52 -0.56
CA GLU A 165 1.00 -6.92 0.17
C GLU A 165 0.80 -8.44 0.12
N ALA A 166 1.34 -9.12 -0.91
CA ALA A 166 1.32 -10.58 -0.99
C ALA A 166 2.23 -11.27 0.06
N SER A 167 3.20 -10.55 0.62
CA SER A 167 4.12 -11.02 1.68
C SER A 167 3.69 -10.59 3.10
N GLU A 168 2.45 -10.19 3.29
CA GLU A 168 1.89 -9.43 4.44
C GLU A 168 2.07 -10.00 5.85
N ASN A 169 2.64 -11.18 6.04
CA ASN A 169 2.74 -11.74 7.39
C ASN A 169 3.97 -11.29 8.20
N GLU A 170 4.92 -10.52 7.64
CA GLU A 170 6.19 -10.25 8.33
C GLU A 170 6.76 -8.83 8.19
N THR A 171 6.28 -7.97 7.29
CA THR A 171 6.85 -6.63 7.09
C THR A 171 6.23 -5.57 8.00
N GLY A 172 7.06 -4.88 8.80
CA GLY A 172 6.63 -3.73 9.61
C GLY A 172 6.30 -2.50 8.76
N ASP A 173 5.56 -1.53 9.33
CA ASP A 173 5.16 -0.30 8.61
C ASP A 173 6.35 0.50 8.08
N VAL A 174 7.47 0.55 8.81
CA VAL A 174 8.72 1.23 8.39
C VAL A 174 9.33 0.56 7.16
N GLU A 175 9.31 -0.78 7.08
CA GLU A 175 9.83 -1.52 5.94
C GLU A 175 8.95 -1.31 4.70
N TYR A 176 7.63 -1.25 4.88
CA TYR A 176 6.69 -0.90 3.82
C TYR A 176 6.96 0.49 3.26
N GLN A 177 7.08 1.52 4.12
CA GLN A 177 7.38 2.90 3.72
C GLN A 177 8.71 3.00 2.96
N PHE A 178 9.76 2.36 3.48
CA PHE A 178 11.07 2.34 2.81
C PHE A 178 11.01 1.72 1.41
N PHE A 179 10.27 0.63 1.25
CA PHE A 179 10.08 0.01 -0.06
C PHE A 179 9.30 0.90 -1.00
N VAL A 180 8.20 1.50 -0.55
CA VAL A 180 7.39 2.43 -1.35
C VAL A 180 8.25 3.60 -1.82
N ALA A 181 9.02 4.23 -0.92
CA ALA A 181 9.94 5.32 -1.25
C ALA A 181 10.96 4.90 -2.32
N LYS A 182 11.57 3.71 -2.17
CA LYS A 182 12.52 3.16 -3.14
C LYS A 182 11.89 2.89 -4.50
N MET A 183 10.64 2.42 -4.54
CA MET A 183 9.94 2.18 -5.80
C MET A 183 9.56 3.49 -6.50
N ILE A 184 9.13 4.50 -5.74
CA ILE A 184 8.88 5.85 -6.28
C ILE A 184 10.17 6.44 -6.86
N GLU A 185 11.28 6.34 -6.14
CA GLU A 185 12.58 6.82 -6.62
C GLU A 185 13.03 6.12 -7.91
N LYS A 186 12.84 4.80 -8.00
CA LYS A 186 13.22 4.00 -9.18
C LYS A 186 12.45 4.38 -10.44
N PHE A 187 11.15 4.70 -10.33
CA PHE A 187 10.28 4.84 -11.51
C PHE A 187 9.86 6.28 -11.82
N PHE A 188 10.04 7.22 -10.89
CA PHE A 188 9.60 8.61 -11.06
C PHE A 188 10.71 9.66 -10.84
N LYS A 189 11.95 9.26 -10.55
CA LYS A 189 13.14 10.10 -10.52
C LYS A 189 14.18 9.64 -11.55
#